data_7ad0a0b895b6a404ffa52d42830a4311
#
_entry.id   7ad0a0b895b6a404ffa52d42830a4311
#
_cell.length_a   1.000
_cell.length_b   1.000
_cell.length_c   1.000
_cell.angle_alpha   90.00
_cell.angle_beta   90.00
_cell.angle_gamma   90.00
#
_symmetry.space_group_name_H-M   'P 1'
#
loop_
_entity.id
_entity.type
_entity.pdbx_description
1 polymer ?
#
loop_
_entity_poly.entity_id
_entity_poly.type
_entity_poly.pdbx_seq_one_letter_code
_entity_poly.pdbx_strand_id
1 'polypeptide(L)'
;MAKQIIYGEEARKALQAGVDKLANTVKITMGPKGRNVVLDKKYGAPLITNDGVTIAKEIELEDAFENMGAQLVKEVATKTNDVAGDGTTTATLLAQVMIREGLKNISSGANPMVVKKGIQKAVNAAVDAIKANSVAVSCDTDIAHVATISAGDEMIGDLISEAMAKVTSNGVITVEESKTAETYSEVVEGMQFDRGYLSPYMATDSEKMEAVIDDALLLITDKKISNIQEILPLLEQVVQMGRKLVIIAEDIEGEALATLIVNKLRGTFTCVAVKAPGFGDRRKEMLQDIAILTGGAVISEELGYDLKSATVDMLGRARQVKVGKENTIIVDGAGDGQAIADRVAQIKVAIENTTSDFDREKLQERLAKLSGGVAVIKVGAATETEMKEKKLRIEDALAATRAAVEEGIVAGGGVALLQAIPAVEAVIAACDGDEKTGAAIVLNTLKAPIYQIADNAGIEGAVIADKILTADKKNYGYDAYTETFVDMFEAGIIDPAKVTRSALQNASSVASMVLTTESLVADIKEPAAPAPADPGMGGMY
;
A
#
# COMPACT_ATOMS: atom_id res chain seq x y z
N MET A 1 -13.81 21.74 -25.36
CA MET A 1 -12.38 21.68 -25.75
C MET A 1 -12.24 20.83 -27.01
N ALA A 2 -11.42 21.24 -27.97
CA ALA A 2 -11.13 20.44 -29.16
C ALA A 2 -10.22 19.26 -28.78
N LYS A 3 -10.33 18.16 -29.52
CA LYS A 3 -9.54 16.94 -29.28
C LYS A 3 -8.52 16.76 -30.40
N GLN A 4 -7.35 16.32 -30.03
CA GLN A 4 -6.34 15.79 -30.94
C GLN A 4 -6.43 14.27 -30.92
N ILE A 5 -6.36 13.62 -32.08
CA ILE A 5 -6.50 12.18 -32.21
C ILE A 5 -5.35 11.65 -33.08
N ILE A 6 -4.69 10.59 -32.59
CA ILE A 6 -3.66 9.86 -33.35
C ILE A 6 -4.02 8.38 -33.41
N TYR A 7 -3.53 7.68 -34.42
CA TYR A 7 -3.94 6.30 -34.73
C TYR A 7 -2.73 5.40 -35.03
N GLY A 8 -2.97 4.11 -34.97
CA GLY A 8 -2.08 3.07 -35.48
C GLY A 8 -0.68 3.10 -34.86
N GLU A 9 0.33 3.09 -35.70
CA GLU A 9 1.72 3.03 -35.27
C GLU A 9 2.18 4.27 -34.50
N GLU A 10 1.67 5.47 -34.86
CA GLU A 10 1.98 6.71 -34.16
C GLU A 10 1.46 6.66 -32.71
N ALA A 11 0.22 6.20 -32.51
CA ALA A 11 -0.38 6.03 -31.19
C ALA A 11 0.41 5.02 -30.34
N ARG A 12 0.79 3.88 -30.92
CA ARG A 12 1.59 2.85 -30.24
C ARG A 12 2.98 3.34 -29.84
N LYS A 13 3.65 4.09 -30.72
CA LYS A 13 4.98 4.67 -30.42
C LYS A 13 4.91 5.70 -29.30
N ALA A 14 3.90 6.56 -29.28
CA ALA A 14 3.72 7.53 -28.23
C ALA A 14 3.47 6.85 -26.87
N LEU A 15 2.58 5.86 -26.82
CA LEU A 15 2.37 5.06 -25.60
C LEU A 15 3.64 4.40 -25.12
N GLN A 16 4.38 3.72 -26.02
CA GLN A 16 5.63 3.06 -25.67
C GLN A 16 6.67 4.04 -25.12
N ALA A 17 6.81 5.21 -25.73
CA ALA A 17 7.75 6.24 -25.27
C ALA A 17 7.43 6.70 -23.84
N GLY A 18 6.16 6.89 -23.51
CA GLY A 18 5.72 7.21 -22.15
C GLY A 18 5.98 6.10 -21.14
N VAL A 19 5.65 4.85 -21.52
CA VAL A 19 5.96 3.65 -20.72
C VAL A 19 7.46 3.55 -20.43
N ASP A 20 8.29 3.74 -21.48
CA ASP A 20 9.75 3.61 -21.37
C ASP A 20 10.35 4.72 -20.50
N LYS A 21 9.87 5.96 -20.60
CA LYS A 21 10.34 7.07 -19.75
C LYS A 21 10.08 6.78 -18.28
N LEU A 22 8.87 6.36 -17.91
CA LEU A 22 8.56 6.04 -16.52
C LEU A 22 9.32 4.80 -16.05
N ALA A 23 9.25 3.69 -16.76
CA ALA A 23 9.84 2.44 -16.33
C ALA A 23 11.39 2.49 -16.26
N ASN A 24 12.05 3.22 -17.17
CA ASN A 24 13.50 3.41 -17.11
C ASN A 24 13.93 4.24 -15.88
N THR A 25 13.08 5.16 -15.40
CA THR A 25 13.36 5.91 -14.17
C THR A 25 13.20 5.04 -12.93
N VAL A 26 12.21 4.12 -12.93
CA VAL A 26 11.91 3.27 -11.77
C VAL A 26 12.89 2.08 -11.68
N LYS A 27 13.17 1.37 -12.78
CA LYS A 27 13.91 0.09 -12.75
C LYS A 27 15.36 0.17 -12.27
N ILE A 28 15.96 1.38 -12.26
CA ILE A 28 17.33 1.59 -11.75
C ILE A 28 17.42 1.40 -10.24
N THR A 29 16.31 1.36 -9.54
CA THR A 29 16.25 1.14 -8.08
C THR A 29 16.24 -0.34 -7.70
N MET A 30 16.10 -1.26 -8.68
CA MET A 30 15.92 -2.69 -8.43
C MET A 30 17.20 -3.39 -7.96
N GLY A 31 17.05 -4.25 -6.94
CA GLY A 31 18.09 -5.13 -6.43
C GLY A 31 19.09 -4.44 -5.48
N PRO A 32 20.03 -5.22 -4.90
CA PRO A 32 20.92 -4.74 -3.84
C PRO A 32 21.92 -3.66 -4.28
N LYS A 33 22.17 -3.53 -5.60
CA LYS A 33 22.99 -2.47 -6.20
C LYS A 33 22.15 -1.43 -6.93
N GLY A 34 20.85 -1.41 -6.69
CA GLY A 34 19.93 -0.37 -7.15
C GLY A 34 20.29 1.01 -6.60
N ARG A 35 19.89 2.06 -7.30
CA ARG A 35 20.23 3.45 -6.98
C ARG A 35 18.97 4.26 -6.71
N ASN A 36 19.11 5.28 -5.89
CA ASN A 36 18.02 6.19 -5.58
C ASN A 36 17.73 7.15 -6.73
N VAL A 37 16.49 7.62 -6.77
CA VAL A 37 16.00 8.70 -7.64
C VAL A 37 15.78 9.94 -6.79
N VAL A 38 16.12 11.11 -7.33
CA VAL A 38 15.85 12.40 -6.69
C VAL A 38 14.62 13.02 -7.35
N LEU A 39 13.61 13.31 -6.55
CA LEU A 39 12.35 13.91 -6.97
C LEU A 39 12.30 15.37 -6.52
N ASP A 40 12.06 16.27 -7.45
CA ASP A 40 11.86 17.68 -7.14
C ASP A 40 10.52 17.89 -6.41
N LYS A 41 10.51 18.75 -5.42
CA LYS A 41 9.30 19.15 -4.69
C LYS A 41 9.10 20.64 -4.80
N LYS A 42 7.88 21.07 -5.13
CA LYS A 42 7.53 22.49 -5.25
C LYS A 42 7.82 23.29 -3.98
N TYR A 43 7.79 22.63 -2.83
CA TYR A 43 8.06 23.19 -1.51
C TYR A 43 8.90 22.21 -0.69
N GLY A 44 9.94 22.70 -0.02
CA GLY A 44 10.82 21.90 0.81
C GLY A 44 12.05 21.35 0.08
N ALA A 45 12.72 20.39 0.69
CA ALA A 45 13.87 19.71 0.11
C ALA A 45 13.43 18.66 -0.94
N PRO A 46 14.25 18.37 -1.97
CA PRO A 46 14.02 17.25 -2.86
C PRO A 46 13.90 15.94 -2.09
N LEU A 47 13.02 15.06 -2.54
CA LEU A 47 12.88 13.71 -1.97
C LEU A 47 13.85 12.76 -2.66
N ILE A 48 14.63 12.03 -1.87
CA ILE A 48 15.49 10.95 -2.35
C ILE A 48 14.80 9.65 -1.97
N THR A 49 14.55 8.77 -2.94
CA THR A 49 13.85 7.51 -2.69
C THR A 49 14.23 6.45 -3.72
N ASN A 50 14.09 5.18 -3.35
CA ASN A 50 14.14 4.01 -4.22
C ASN A 50 12.77 3.32 -4.34
N ASP A 51 11.74 3.82 -3.68
CA ASP A 51 10.39 3.28 -3.79
C ASP A 51 9.78 3.55 -5.17
N GLY A 52 9.43 2.46 -5.87
CA GLY A 52 8.93 2.51 -7.24
C GLY A 52 7.58 3.21 -7.38
N VAL A 53 6.67 3.07 -6.42
CA VAL A 53 5.35 3.73 -6.51
C VAL A 53 5.45 5.24 -6.27
N THR A 54 6.28 5.66 -5.33
CA THR A 54 6.54 7.09 -5.06
C THR A 54 7.16 7.75 -6.29
N ILE A 55 8.16 7.10 -6.92
CA ILE A 55 8.76 7.61 -8.16
C ILE A 55 7.72 7.69 -9.27
N ALA A 56 6.94 6.61 -9.47
CA ALA A 56 5.95 6.56 -10.55
C ALA A 56 4.84 7.63 -10.39
N LYS A 57 4.43 7.93 -9.16
CA LYS A 57 3.41 8.96 -8.87
C LYS A 57 3.84 10.38 -9.25
N GLU A 58 5.12 10.70 -9.12
CA GLU A 58 5.66 12.03 -9.43
C GLU A 58 5.91 12.25 -10.93
N ILE A 59 5.93 11.18 -11.75
CA ILE A 59 6.21 11.31 -13.18
C ILE A 59 4.97 11.79 -13.93
N GLU A 60 5.08 12.98 -14.52
CA GLU A 60 4.12 13.59 -15.43
C GLU A 60 4.89 14.13 -16.65
N LEU A 61 4.46 13.73 -17.84
CA LEU A 61 5.14 14.10 -19.09
C LEU A 61 4.43 15.27 -19.77
N GLU A 62 5.21 16.13 -20.43
CA GLU A 62 4.69 17.30 -21.14
C GLU A 62 3.83 16.95 -22.35
N ASP A 63 4.25 15.92 -23.13
CA ASP A 63 3.46 15.40 -24.23
C ASP A 63 2.28 14.58 -23.71
N ALA A 64 1.07 14.97 -24.11
CA ALA A 64 -0.18 14.36 -23.62
C ALA A 64 -0.32 12.89 -24.01
N PHE A 65 0.17 12.46 -25.18
CA PHE A 65 0.05 11.09 -25.64
C PHE A 65 1.09 10.18 -25.00
N GLU A 66 2.32 10.66 -24.83
CA GLU A 66 3.35 9.93 -24.05
C GLU A 66 2.91 9.82 -22.58
N ASN A 67 2.33 10.91 -22.03
CA ASN A 67 1.84 10.90 -20.66
C ASN A 67 0.75 9.85 -20.42
N MET A 68 -0.11 9.55 -21.41
CA MET A 68 -1.07 8.45 -21.31
C MET A 68 -0.36 7.10 -21.07
N GLY A 69 0.75 6.84 -21.80
CA GLY A 69 1.56 5.65 -21.60
C GLY A 69 2.18 5.58 -20.18
N ALA A 70 2.73 6.70 -19.72
CA ALA A 70 3.27 6.80 -18.37
C ALA A 70 2.20 6.58 -17.29
N GLN A 71 1.01 7.19 -17.42
CA GLN A 71 -0.09 7.04 -16.48
C GLN A 71 -0.62 5.60 -16.40
N LEU A 72 -0.66 4.86 -17.51
CA LEU A 72 -1.06 3.44 -17.53
C LEU A 72 -0.08 2.57 -16.73
N VAL A 73 1.23 2.80 -16.85
CA VAL A 73 2.22 2.04 -16.05
C VAL A 73 2.28 2.54 -14.59
N LYS A 74 2.03 3.82 -14.34
CA LYS A 74 1.81 4.34 -12.98
C LYS A 74 0.67 3.61 -12.27
N GLU A 75 -0.42 3.27 -13.00
CA GLU A 75 -1.51 2.47 -12.45
C GLU A 75 -1.05 1.06 -12.05
N VAL A 76 -0.14 0.43 -12.83
CA VAL A 76 0.45 -0.88 -12.46
C VAL A 76 1.15 -0.81 -11.11
N ALA A 77 2.03 0.19 -10.91
CA ALA A 77 2.74 0.39 -9.66
C ALA A 77 1.77 0.63 -8.49
N THR A 78 0.78 1.53 -8.68
CA THR A 78 -0.21 1.86 -7.66
C THR A 78 -1.05 0.65 -7.26
N LYS A 79 -1.56 -0.13 -8.23
CA LYS A 79 -2.37 -1.33 -7.95
C LYS A 79 -1.56 -2.43 -7.27
N THR A 80 -0.28 -2.56 -7.60
CA THR A 80 0.59 -3.52 -6.94
C THR A 80 0.84 -3.12 -5.49
N ASN A 81 1.05 -1.83 -5.24
CA ASN A 81 1.16 -1.28 -3.90
C ASN A 81 -0.12 -1.50 -3.08
N ASP A 82 -1.31 -1.21 -3.65
CA ASP A 82 -2.60 -1.39 -2.97
C ASP A 82 -2.86 -2.84 -2.54
N VAL A 83 -2.39 -3.83 -3.33
CA VAL A 83 -2.67 -5.26 -3.10
C VAL A 83 -1.60 -5.93 -2.23
N ALA A 84 -0.34 -5.61 -2.46
CA ALA A 84 0.81 -6.32 -1.88
C ALA A 84 1.74 -5.42 -1.06
N GLY A 85 1.63 -4.10 -1.19
CA GLY A 85 2.42 -3.11 -0.47
C GLY A 85 3.91 -3.03 -0.87
N ASP A 86 4.35 -3.89 -1.79
CA ASP A 86 5.72 -3.98 -2.30
C ASP A 86 5.70 -4.51 -3.75
N GLY A 87 6.88 -4.61 -4.41
CA GLY A 87 7.04 -5.15 -5.77
C GLY A 87 6.65 -4.18 -6.88
N THR A 88 6.49 -2.90 -6.59
CA THR A 88 6.06 -1.86 -7.52
C THR A 88 7.05 -1.66 -8.67
N THR A 89 8.35 -1.72 -8.38
CA THR A 89 9.43 -1.67 -9.36
C THR A 89 9.40 -2.88 -10.29
N THR A 90 9.23 -4.08 -9.74
CA THR A 90 9.13 -5.33 -10.51
C THR A 90 7.92 -5.30 -11.43
N ALA A 91 6.76 -4.88 -10.94
CA ALA A 91 5.53 -4.77 -11.74
C ALA A 91 5.68 -3.78 -12.91
N THR A 92 6.30 -2.64 -12.66
CA THR A 92 6.61 -1.61 -13.67
C THR A 92 7.51 -2.15 -14.77
N LEU A 93 8.59 -2.86 -14.40
CA LEU A 93 9.52 -3.48 -15.34
C LEU A 93 8.85 -4.59 -16.17
N LEU A 94 8.08 -5.48 -15.53
CA LEU A 94 7.33 -6.53 -16.23
C LEU A 94 6.34 -5.95 -17.24
N ALA A 95 5.62 -4.87 -16.89
CA ALA A 95 4.73 -4.18 -17.80
C ALA A 95 5.49 -3.60 -19.01
N GLN A 96 6.62 -2.92 -18.77
CA GLN A 96 7.46 -2.36 -19.84
C GLN A 96 7.90 -3.44 -20.84
N VAL A 97 8.46 -4.54 -20.33
CA VAL A 97 9.00 -5.60 -21.20
C VAL A 97 7.87 -6.28 -21.96
N MET A 98 6.74 -6.56 -21.32
CA MET A 98 5.58 -7.18 -21.96
C MET A 98 4.99 -6.28 -23.06
N ILE A 99 4.88 -4.98 -22.83
CA ILE A 99 4.43 -4.00 -23.83
C ILE A 99 5.42 -3.95 -24.98
N ARG A 100 6.72 -3.83 -24.71
CA ARG A 100 7.76 -3.74 -25.73
C ARG A 100 7.79 -4.97 -26.64
N GLU A 101 7.80 -6.16 -26.05
CA GLU A 101 7.77 -7.41 -26.81
C GLU A 101 6.45 -7.60 -27.57
N GLY A 102 5.32 -7.23 -26.94
CA GLY A 102 4.00 -7.30 -27.58
C GLY A 102 3.89 -6.36 -28.79
N LEU A 103 4.32 -5.11 -28.67
CA LEU A 103 4.27 -4.14 -29.77
C LEU A 103 5.14 -4.53 -30.96
N LYS A 104 6.31 -5.16 -30.74
CA LYS A 104 7.14 -5.72 -31.85
C LYS A 104 6.35 -6.73 -32.66
N ASN A 105 5.65 -7.65 -32.01
CA ASN A 105 4.87 -8.69 -32.68
C ASN A 105 3.62 -8.13 -33.37
N ILE A 106 2.92 -7.18 -32.75
CA ILE A 106 1.75 -6.52 -33.34
C ILE A 106 2.15 -5.72 -34.59
N SER A 107 3.27 -4.97 -34.51
CA SER A 107 3.80 -4.24 -35.69
C SER A 107 4.23 -5.18 -36.82
N SER A 108 4.52 -6.44 -36.51
CA SER A 108 4.81 -7.49 -37.50
C SER A 108 3.55 -8.19 -38.03
N GLY A 109 2.35 -7.78 -37.61
CA GLY A 109 1.07 -8.25 -38.12
C GLY A 109 0.31 -9.25 -37.24
N ALA A 110 0.78 -9.52 -36.01
CA ALA A 110 0.05 -10.38 -35.09
C ALA A 110 -1.27 -9.72 -34.63
N ASN A 111 -2.33 -10.52 -34.50
CA ASN A 111 -3.63 -10.04 -34.03
C ASN A 111 -3.61 -9.76 -32.52
N PRO A 112 -3.74 -8.48 -32.07
CA PRO A 112 -3.61 -8.12 -30.67
C PRO A 112 -4.64 -8.80 -29.76
N MET A 113 -5.85 -9.08 -30.26
CA MET A 113 -6.91 -9.73 -29.47
C MET A 113 -6.60 -11.23 -29.24
N VAL A 114 -5.87 -11.87 -30.14
CA VAL A 114 -5.44 -13.27 -30.00
C VAL A 114 -4.17 -13.35 -29.14
N VAL A 115 -3.21 -12.44 -29.36
CA VAL A 115 -2.01 -12.28 -28.51
C VAL A 115 -2.40 -12.10 -27.04
N LYS A 116 -3.37 -11.23 -26.74
CA LYS A 116 -3.92 -11.02 -25.38
C LYS A 116 -4.39 -12.33 -24.73
N LYS A 117 -5.06 -13.23 -25.48
CA LYS A 117 -5.50 -14.53 -24.94
C LYS A 117 -4.29 -15.41 -24.57
N GLY A 118 -3.26 -15.42 -25.39
CA GLY A 118 -2.02 -16.15 -25.12
C GLY A 118 -1.30 -15.62 -23.87
N ILE A 119 -1.20 -14.29 -23.73
CA ILE A 119 -0.66 -13.65 -22.54
C ILE A 119 -1.43 -14.10 -21.29
N GLN A 120 -2.79 -14.04 -21.33
CA GLN A 120 -3.62 -14.39 -20.18
C GLN A 120 -3.43 -15.85 -19.75
N LYS A 121 -3.36 -16.80 -20.70
CA LYS A 121 -3.13 -18.22 -20.39
C LYS A 121 -1.76 -18.44 -19.76
N ALA A 122 -0.72 -17.82 -20.32
CA ALA A 122 0.63 -17.96 -19.84
C ALA A 122 0.83 -17.34 -18.44
N VAL A 123 0.24 -16.16 -18.22
CA VAL A 123 0.27 -15.50 -16.88
C VAL A 123 -0.45 -16.33 -15.84
N ASN A 124 -1.60 -16.90 -16.16
CA ASN A 124 -2.32 -17.77 -15.21
C ASN A 124 -1.46 -19.01 -14.85
N ALA A 125 -0.85 -19.66 -15.81
CA ALA A 125 0.05 -20.79 -15.57
C ALA A 125 1.29 -20.40 -14.73
N ALA A 126 1.88 -19.24 -15.00
CA ALA A 126 3.01 -18.73 -14.21
C ALA A 126 2.60 -18.42 -12.77
N VAL A 127 1.44 -17.79 -12.56
CA VAL A 127 0.89 -17.49 -11.22
C VAL A 127 0.61 -18.78 -10.45
N ASP A 128 0.02 -19.78 -11.08
CA ASP A 128 -0.23 -21.09 -10.45
C ASP A 128 1.09 -21.79 -10.06
N ALA A 129 2.13 -21.69 -10.91
CA ALA A 129 3.45 -22.22 -10.61
C ALA A 129 4.11 -21.48 -9.43
N ILE A 130 4.00 -20.13 -9.36
CA ILE A 130 4.52 -19.34 -8.24
C ILE A 130 3.83 -19.77 -6.93
N LYS A 131 2.50 -19.90 -6.93
CA LYS A 131 1.74 -20.37 -5.76
C LYS A 131 2.12 -21.79 -5.35
N ALA A 132 2.30 -22.70 -6.31
CA ALA A 132 2.70 -24.08 -6.04
C ALA A 132 4.11 -24.21 -5.46
N ASN A 133 5.00 -23.25 -5.76
CA ASN A 133 6.37 -23.20 -5.25
C ASN A 133 6.48 -22.43 -3.92
N SER A 134 5.41 -21.77 -3.46
CA SER A 134 5.44 -21.01 -2.22
C SER A 134 5.53 -21.94 -1.00
N VAL A 135 6.28 -21.49 0.01
CA VAL A 135 6.47 -22.15 1.29
C VAL A 135 5.90 -21.22 2.36
N ALA A 136 5.10 -21.77 3.29
CA ALA A 136 4.57 -20.98 4.39
C ALA A 136 5.71 -20.46 5.28
N VAL A 137 5.57 -19.23 5.76
CA VAL A 137 6.48 -18.66 6.78
C VAL A 137 6.40 -19.50 8.03
N SER A 138 7.55 -19.98 8.50
CA SER A 138 7.61 -20.96 9.60
C SER A 138 8.29 -20.45 10.87
N CYS A 139 9.09 -19.40 10.76
CA CYS A 139 9.87 -18.85 11.88
C CYS A 139 10.08 -17.33 11.74
N ASP A 140 10.48 -16.72 12.86
CA ASP A 140 10.79 -15.28 12.91
C ASP A 140 11.99 -14.92 12.02
N THR A 141 12.87 -15.86 11.72
CA THR A 141 14.00 -15.67 10.82
C THR A 141 13.52 -15.45 9.37
N ASP A 142 12.49 -16.16 8.91
CA ASP A 142 11.90 -15.94 7.58
C ASP A 142 11.33 -14.51 7.48
N ILE A 143 10.69 -14.05 8.54
CA ILE A 143 10.16 -12.67 8.64
C ILE A 143 11.29 -11.64 8.57
N ALA A 144 12.38 -11.86 9.34
CA ALA A 144 13.56 -10.99 9.30
C ALA A 144 14.18 -10.93 7.91
N HIS A 145 14.30 -12.07 7.23
CA HIS A 145 14.85 -12.16 5.88
C HIS A 145 13.99 -11.39 4.85
N VAL A 146 12.66 -11.61 4.85
CA VAL A 146 11.75 -10.86 3.96
C VAL A 146 11.87 -9.36 4.19
N ALA A 147 11.86 -8.93 5.46
CA ALA A 147 11.96 -7.52 5.80
C ALA A 147 13.33 -6.93 5.42
N THR A 148 14.42 -7.70 5.61
CA THR A 148 15.78 -7.30 5.20
C THR A 148 15.89 -7.11 3.70
N ILE A 149 15.34 -8.05 2.91
CA ILE A 149 15.37 -7.94 1.44
C ILE A 149 14.57 -6.74 0.95
N SER A 150 13.38 -6.52 1.48
CA SER A 150 12.53 -5.38 1.08
C SER A 150 13.14 -4.04 1.54
N ALA A 151 13.65 -3.95 2.78
CA ALA A 151 14.28 -2.74 3.29
C ALA A 151 15.71 -2.51 2.78
N GLY A 152 16.42 -3.54 2.32
CA GLY A 152 17.85 -3.48 2.02
C GLY A 152 18.73 -3.21 3.25
N ASP A 153 18.25 -3.55 4.46
CA ASP A 153 18.91 -3.24 5.74
C ASP A 153 18.57 -4.31 6.78
N GLU A 154 19.58 -5.03 7.26
CA GLU A 154 19.43 -6.12 8.23
C GLU A 154 18.88 -5.63 9.58
N MET A 155 19.31 -4.45 10.03
CA MET A 155 18.84 -3.86 11.29
C MET A 155 17.32 -3.57 11.23
N ILE A 156 16.81 -3.15 10.09
CA ILE A 156 15.37 -2.94 9.89
C ILE A 156 14.65 -4.29 9.87
N GLY A 157 15.24 -5.31 9.24
CA GLY A 157 14.69 -6.67 9.21
C GLY A 157 14.50 -7.25 10.61
N ASP A 158 15.54 -7.17 11.44
CA ASP A 158 15.50 -7.62 12.83
C ASP A 158 14.46 -6.85 13.66
N LEU A 159 14.40 -5.54 13.49
CA LEU A 159 13.45 -4.67 14.20
C LEU A 159 11.99 -5.02 13.86
N ILE A 160 11.69 -5.32 12.60
CA ILE A 160 10.35 -5.72 12.16
C ILE A 160 10.01 -7.10 12.70
N SER A 161 10.93 -8.06 12.64
CA SER A 161 10.75 -9.39 13.19
C SER A 161 10.48 -9.35 14.70
N GLU A 162 11.26 -8.56 15.45
CA GLU A 162 11.05 -8.34 16.88
C GLU A 162 9.68 -7.71 17.18
N ALA A 163 9.29 -6.70 16.38
CA ALA A 163 7.99 -6.04 16.53
C ALA A 163 6.84 -7.04 16.26
N MET A 164 6.95 -7.89 15.23
CA MET A 164 5.95 -8.92 14.93
C MET A 164 5.87 -10.00 16.00
N ALA A 165 6.99 -10.40 16.59
CA ALA A 165 7.01 -11.38 17.68
C ALA A 165 6.39 -10.84 18.98
N LYS A 166 6.48 -9.52 19.23
CA LYS A 166 5.90 -8.86 20.42
C LYS A 166 4.39 -8.70 20.36
N VAL A 167 3.82 -8.60 19.15
CA VAL A 167 2.36 -8.51 18.97
C VAL A 167 1.80 -9.87 18.59
N THR A 168 0.54 -10.13 18.95
CA THR A 168 -0.12 -11.36 18.53
C THR A 168 -0.30 -11.41 17.01
N SER A 169 -0.66 -12.57 16.47
CA SER A 169 -0.90 -12.76 15.03
C SER A 169 -1.89 -11.75 14.41
N ASN A 170 -2.75 -11.15 15.22
CA ASN A 170 -3.68 -10.09 14.86
C ASN A 170 -3.22 -8.69 15.33
N GLY A 171 -2.01 -8.59 15.87
CA GLY A 171 -1.44 -7.33 16.33
C GLY A 171 -1.11 -6.38 15.18
N VAL A 172 -1.14 -5.11 15.47
CA VAL A 172 -0.90 -4.05 14.48
C VAL A 172 0.48 -3.46 14.68
N ILE A 173 1.19 -3.24 13.58
CA ILE A 173 2.45 -2.51 13.59
C ILE A 173 2.24 -1.19 12.83
N THR A 174 2.60 -0.08 13.47
CA THR A 174 2.57 1.25 12.87
C THR A 174 3.97 1.85 12.82
N VAL A 175 4.19 2.76 11.88
CA VAL A 175 5.47 3.48 11.73
C VAL A 175 5.23 4.94 12.05
N GLU A 176 6.06 5.50 12.94
CA GLU A 176 5.99 6.90 13.35
C GLU A 176 7.38 7.52 13.35
N GLU A 177 7.43 8.84 13.28
CA GLU A 177 8.69 9.58 13.39
C GLU A 177 9.16 9.61 14.84
N SER A 178 10.46 9.33 15.05
CA SER A 178 11.11 9.49 16.35
C SER A 178 11.48 10.95 16.58
N LYS A 179 11.47 11.39 17.83
CA LYS A 179 12.03 12.68 18.24
C LYS A 179 13.54 12.63 18.40
N THR A 180 14.13 11.45 18.34
CA THR A 180 15.57 11.19 18.46
C THR A 180 16.13 10.64 17.15
N ALA A 181 17.45 10.58 17.01
CA ALA A 181 18.09 9.99 15.84
C ALA A 181 18.03 8.45 15.82
N GLU A 182 17.57 7.82 16.90
CA GLU A 182 17.51 6.36 17.03
C GLU A 182 16.20 5.80 16.47
N THR A 183 16.30 4.65 15.79
CA THR A 183 15.16 3.86 15.34
C THR A 183 14.97 2.69 16.31
N TYR A 184 13.76 2.53 16.86
CA TYR A 184 13.43 1.50 17.82
C TYR A 184 11.96 1.10 17.74
N SER A 185 11.60 -0.05 18.34
CA SER A 185 10.22 -0.52 18.47
C SER A 185 9.75 -0.46 19.91
N GLU A 186 8.53 -0.01 20.12
CA GLU A 186 7.82 -0.07 21.40
C GLU A 186 6.43 -0.71 21.21
N VAL A 187 5.93 -1.38 22.24
CA VAL A 187 4.56 -1.89 22.24
C VAL A 187 3.73 -1.03 23.18
N VAL A 188 2.63 -0.52 22.66
CA VAL A 188 1.68 0.33 23.40
C VAL A 188 0.28 -0.28 23.39
N GLU A 189 -0.56 0.15 24.32
CA GLU A 189 -1.96 -0.22 24.32
C GLU A 189 -2.66 0.38 23.11
N GLY A 190 -3.46 -0.43 22.42
CA GLY A 190 -4.15 0.02 21.21
C GLY A 190 -4.93 -1.09 20.54
N MET A 191 -5.71 -0.72 19.54
CA MET A 191 -6.48 -1.68 18.75
C MET A 191 -6.74 -1.20 17.33
N GLN A 192 -6.98 -2.16 16.44
CA GLN A 192 -7.48 -1.91 15.09
C GLN A 192 -8.87 -2.48 14.90
N PHE A 193 -9.70 -1.78 14.13
CA PHE A 193 -10.98 -2.31 13.65
C PHE A 193 -11.24 -1.96 12.17
N ASP A 194 -12.07 -2.77 11.51
CA ASP A 194 -12.28 -2.75 10.07
C ASP A 194 -13.38 -1.76 9.67
N ARG A 195 -13.14 -0.48 9.91
CA ARG A 195 -13.94 0.66 9.47
C ARG A 195 -13.03 1.84 9.22
N GLY A 196 -13.16 2.45 8.05
CA GLY A 196 -12.42 3.66 7.67
C GLY A 196 -13.27 4.92 7.76
N TYR A 197 -12.71 6.01 7.23
CA TYR A 197 -13.39 7.31 7.22
C TYR A 197 -14.63 7.30 6.34
N LEU A 198 -15.63 8.12 6.70
CA LEU A 198 -16.89 8.26 5.95
C LEU A 198 -16.73 9.06 4.64
N SER A 199 -15.67 9.82 4.51
CA SER A 199 -15.40 10.62 3.31
C SER A 199 -13.90 10.78 3.07
N PRO A 200 -13.42 10.63 1.82
CA PRO A 200 -12.02 10.90 1.45
C PRO A 200 -11.56 12.32 1.79
N TYR A 201 -12.46 13.29 1.84
CA TYR A 201 -12.16 14.67 2.24
C TYR A 201 -11.74 14.80 3.70
N MET A 202 -11.90 13.76 4.51
CA MET A 202 -11.43 13.71 5.89
C MET A 202 -9.97 13.27 6.04
N ALA A 203 -9.34 12.78 4.97
CA ALA A 203 -7.91 12.46 4.97
C ALA A 203 -7.07 13.72 5.28
N THR A 204 -6.04 13.57 6.13
CA THR A 204 -5.07 14.62 6.44
C THR A 204 -3.82 14.48 5.56
N ASP A 205 -3.52 13.27 5.15
CA ASP A 205 -2.49 12.93 4.16
C ASP A 205 -3.18 12.50 2.87
N SER A 206 -3.08 13.34 1.84
CA SER A 206 -3.71 13.10 0.53
C SER A 206 -2.93 12.11 -0.33
N GLU A 207 -1.64 11.89 -0.06
CA GLU A 207 -0.82 10.95 -0.82
C GLU A 207 -1.12 9.51 -0.38
N LYS A 208 -1.23 9.28 0.92
CA LYS A 208 -1.57 7.98 1.51
C LYS A 208 -3.08 7.75 1.65
N MET A 209 -3.89 8.79 1.43
CA MET A 209 -5.33 8.76 1.67
C MET A 209 -5.67 8.30 3.09
N GLU A 210 -4.92 8.80 4.07
CA GLU A 210 -5.07 8.51 5.49
C GLU A 210 -5.36 9.78 6.29
N ALA A 211 -6.12 9.64 7.37
CA ALA A 211 -6.27 10.69 8.36
C ALA A 211 -5.48 10.32 9.61
N VAL A 212 -4.44 11.09 9.91
CA VAL A 212 -3.62 10.92 11.11
C VAL A 212 -3.96 12.03 12.09
N ILE A 213 -4.49 11.66 13.24
CA ILE A 213 -4.96 12.57 14.29
C ILE A 213 -4.14 12.33 15.55
N ASP A 214 -3.19 13.23 15.82
CA ASP A 214 -2.42 13.22 17.05
C ASP A 214 -3.20 13.89 18.19
N ASP A 215 -2.99 13.42 19.43
CA ASP A 215 -3.67 13.87 20.63
C ASP A 215 -5.20 13.91 20.46
N ALA A 216 -5.73 12.83 19.91
CA ALA A 216 -7.12 12.72 19.51
C ALA A 216 -8.06 12.65 20.74
N LEU A 217 -9.15 13.39 20.67
CA LEU A 217 -10.36 13.13 21.47
C LEU A 217 -11.28 12.20 20.66
N LEU A 218 -11.96 11.26 21.33
CA LEU A 218 -12.82 10.28 20.68
C LEU A 218 -14.25 10.42 21.22
N LEU A 219 -15.19 10.79 20.37
CA LEU A 219 -16.62 10.68 20.64
C LEU A 219 -17.09 9.29 20.21
N ILE A 220 -17.58 8.49 21.14
CA ILE A 220 -17.99 7.11 20.92
C ILE A 220 -19.49 7.00 21.18
N THR A 221 -20.28 6.63 20.17
CA THR A 221 -21.73 6.51 20.29
C THR A 221 -22.30 5.38 19.44
N ASP A 222 -23.35 4.75 19.91
CA ASP A 222 -24.14 3.77 19.15
C ASP A 222 -25.26 4.41 18.33
N LYS A 223 -25.40 5.75 18.42
CA LYS A 223 -26.41 6.51 17.67
C LYS A 223 -25.95 6.88 16.28
N LYS A 224 -26.92 7.08 15.41
CA LYS A 224 -26.76 7.70 14.10
C LYS A 224 -26.87 9.22 14.25
N ILE A 225 -25.92 9.95 13.65
CA ILE A 225 -25.88 11.41 13.69
C ILE A 225 -26.25 11.95 12.30
N SER A 226 -27.47 12.48 12.17
CA SER A 226 -27.93 13.10 10.91
C SER A 226 -28.01 14.62 11.01
N ASN A 227 -28.21 15.15 12.23
CA ASN A 227 -28.32 16.58 12.50
C ASN A 227 -27.14 17.06 13.34
N ILE A 228 -26.41 18.06 12.85
CA ILE A 228 -25.25 18.63 13.52
C ILE A 228 -25.59 19.25 14.88
N GLN A 229 -26.83 19.72 15.06
CA GLN A 229 -27.30 20.34 16.31
C GLN A 229 -27.24 19.38 17.53
N GLU A 230 -27.21 18.07 17.27
CA GLU A 230 -27.13 17.07 18.35
C GLU A 230 -25.75 17.05 19.03
N ILE A 231 -24.70 17.40 18.28
CA ILE A 231 -23.33 17.40 18.79
C ILE A 231 -22.71 18.80 18.82
N LEU A 232 -23.43 19.83 18.39
CA LEU A 232 -22.91 21.19 18.29
C LEU A 232 -22.33 21.74 19.62
N PRO A 233 -22.97 21.57 20.78
CA PRO A 233 -22.43 22.06 22.06
C PRO A 233 -21.07 21.40 22.39
N LEU A 234 -20.89 20.11 22.05
CA LEU A 234 -19.66 19.41 22.24
C LEU A 234 -18.58 19.89 21.25
N LEU A 235 -18.94 20.06 19.98
CA LEU A 235 -18.02 20.56 18.96
C LEU A 235 -17.48 21.95 19.31
N GLU A 236 -18.32 22.85 19.82
CA GLU A 236 -17.91 24.20 20.27
C GLU A 236 -16.87 24.13 21.38
N GLN A 237 -17.07 23.26 22.38
CA GLN A 237 -16.09 23.04 23.44
C GLN A 237 -14.75 22.52 22.91
N VAL A 238 -14.77 21.50 22.03
CA VAL A 238 -13.56 20.91 21.44
C VAL A 238 -12.80 21.94 20.59
N VAL A 239 -13.52 22.75 19.81
CA VAL A 239 -12.94 23.85 19.01
C VAL A 239 -12.31 24.91 19.91
N GLN A 240 -12.97 25.32 20.98
CA GLN A 240 -12.42 26.29 21.95
C GLN A 240 -11.15 25.79 22.62
N MET A 241 -11.04 24.48 22.84
CA MET A 241 -9.84 23.84 23.38
C MET A 241 -8.73 23.66 22.33
N GLY A 242 -8.98 23.94 21.05
CA GLY A 242 -8.03 23.71 19.96
C GLY A 242 -7.67 22.24 19.74
N ARG A 243 -8.55 21.30 20.16
CA ARG A 243 -8.30 19.86 20.09
C ARG A 243 -8.89 19.27 18.82
N LYS A 244 -8.36 18.10 18.42
CA LYS A 244 -8.82 17.33 17.27
C LYS A 244 -9.79 16.25 17.73
N LEU A 245 -10.80 15.92 16.90
CA LEU A 245 -11.86 14.98 17.26
C LEU A 245 -11.97 13.83 16.25
N VAL A 246 -12.05 12.63 16.76
CA VAL A 246 -12.49 11.44 16.02
C VAL A 246 -13.88 11.07 16.51
N ILE A 247 -14.83 10.92 15.58
CA ILE A 247 -16.21 10.57 15.89
C ILE A 247 -16.46 9.14 15.43
N ILE A 248 -16.75 8.24 16.37
CA ILE A 248 -17.11 6.85 16.11
C ILE A 248 -18.60 6.72 16.41
N ALA A 249 -19.42 6.61 15.37
CA ALA A 249 -20.87 6.56 15.49
C ALA A 249 -21.45 5.42 14.65
N GLU A 250 -22.71 5.02 14.92
CA GLU A 250 -23.37 4.02 14.04
C GLU A 250 -23.30 4.45 12.57
N ASP A 251 -23.67 5.69 12.30
CA ASP A 251 -23.48 6.37 11.01
C ASP A 251 -23.47 7.88 11.20
N ILE A 252 -22.85 8.60 10.28
CA ILE A 252 -22.94 10.06 10.21
C ILE A 252 -23.28 10.42 8.76
N GLU A 253 -24.41 11.06 8.56
CA GLU A 253 -24.93 11.34 7.21
C GLU A 253 -25.57 12.72 7.08
N GLY A 254 -25.98 13.04 5.86
CA GLY A 254 -26.75 14.25 5.57
C GLY A 254 -26.03 15.55 5.92
N GLU A 255 -26.74 16.44 6.62
CA GLU A 255 -26.26 17.75 7.02
C GLU A 255 -25.07 17.68 7.99
N ALA A 256 -25.08 16.72 8.91
CA ALA A 256 -24.01 16.56 9.89
C ALA A 256 -22.67 16.25 9.22
N LEU A 257 -22.64 15.28 8.32
CA LEU A 257 -21.43 14.91 7.59
C LEU A 257 -20.93 16.07 6.71
N ALA A 258 -21.82 16.71 5.96
CA ALA A 258 -21.46 17.84 5.09
C ALA A 258 -20.85 19.00 5.90
N THR A 259 -21.44 19.34 7.04
CA THR A 259 -20.95 20.40 7.92
C THR A 259 -19.57 20.09 8.49
N LEU A 260 -19.31 18.86 8.94
CA LEU A 260 -18.00 18.43 9.42
C LEU A 260 -16.93 18.55 8.32
N ILE A 261 -17.24 18.07 7.10
CA ILE A 261 -16.32 18.16 5.94
C ILE A 261 -16.01 19.62 5.61
N VAL A 262 -17.02 20.49 5.52
CA VAL A 262 -16.82 21.92 5.17
C VAL A 262 -15.95 22.62 6.22
N ASN A 263 -16.17 22.39 7.51
CA ASN A 263 -15.35 22.99 8.56
C ASN A 263 -13.91 22.49 8.56
N LYS A 264 -13.71 21.18 8.29
CA LYS A 264 -12.38 20.60 8.12
C LYS A 264 -11.63 21.21 6.92
N LEU A 265 -12.29 21.34 5.76
CA LEU A 265 -11.70 21.93 4.56
C LEU A 265 -11.37 23.43 4.73
N ARG A 266 -12.14 24.15 5.53
CA ARG A 266 -11.85 25.54 5.92
C ARG A 266 -10.74 25.67 6.95
N GLY A 267 -10.24 24.57 7.49
CA GLY A 267 -9.21 24.59 8.53
C GLY A 267 -9.70 25.08 9.90
N THR A 268 -11.01 25.24 10.07
CA THR A 268 -11.60 25.73 11.34
C THR A 268 -11.56 24.65 12.43
N PHE A 269 -11.68 23.39 12.01
CA PHE A 269 -11.77 22.26 12.91
C PHE A 269 -11.24 20.98 12.26
N THR A 270 -10.34 20.29 12.93
CA THR A 270 -9.84 19.01 12.45
C THR A 270 -10.63 17.88 13.05
N CYS A 271 -11.39 17.17 12.23
CA CYS A 271 -12.17 16.01 12.67
C CYS A 271 -12.18 14.90 11.61
N VAL A 272 -12.39 13.68 12.09
CA VAL A 272 -12.60 12.50 11.26
C VAL A 272 -13.83 11.75 11.80
N ALA A 273 -14.68 11.32 10.88
CA ALA A 273 -15.86 10.53 11.18
C ALA A 273 -15.70 9.11 10.67
N VAL A 274 -15.99 8.13 11.51
CA VAL A 274 -15.82 6.70 11.27
C VAL A 274 -17.09 5.96 11.68
N LYS A 275 -17.48 4.93 10.92
CA LYS A 275 -18.57 4.04 11.36
C LYS A 275 -18.12 3.14 12.50
N ALA A 276 -19.02 2.95 13.46
CA ALA A 276 -18.80 1.98 14.53
C ALA A 276 -18.61 0.56 13.98
N PRO A 277 -17.64 -0.20 14.52
CA PRO A 277 -17.43 -1.58 14.11
C PRO A 277 -18.55 -2.51 14.57
N GLY A 278 -18.83 -3.57 13.81
CA GLY A 278 -19.85 -4.56 14.14
C GLY A 278 -21.29 -4.11 13.87
N PHE A 279 -22.25 -4.96 14.26
CA PHE A 279 -23.68 -4.73 14.11
C PHE A 279 -24.43 -5.23 15.36
N GLY A 280 -25.56 -4.61 15.69
CA GLY A 280 -26.40 -5.02 16.82
C GLY A 280 -25.62 -5.02 18.16
N ASP A 281 -25.82 -6.05 18.99
CA ASP A 281 -25.18 -6.15 20.30
C ASP A 281 -23.64 -6.23 20.22
N ARG A 282 -23.10 -6.82 19.15
CA ARG A 282 -21.64 -6.82 18.92
C ARG A 282 -21.07 -5.43 18.75
N ARG A 283 -21.81 -4.52 18.10
CA ARG A 283 -21.39 -3.12 17.97
C ARG A 283 -21.27 -2.47 19.36
N LYS A 284 -22.26 -2.66 20.21
CA LYS A 284 -22.26 -2.12 21.58
C LYS A 284 -21.05 -2.61 22.38
N GLU A 285 -20.77 -3.90 22.28
CA GLU A 285 -19.64 -4.52 22.94
C GLU A 285 -18.27 -3.99 22.42
N MET A 286 -18.13 -3.81 21.10
CA MET A 286 -16.92 -3.23 20.51
C MET A 286 -16.76 -1.75 20.86
N LEU A 287 -17.84 -0.97 20.89
CA LEU A 287 -17.81 0.42 21.34
C LEU A 287 -17.39 0.52 22.80
N GLN A 288 -17.86 -0.41 23.66
CA GLN A 288 -17.45 -0.48 25.05
C GLN A 288 -15.95 -0.82 25.20
N ASP A 289 -15.42 -1.71 24.35
CA ASP A 289 -13.99 -2.03 24.34
C ASP A 289 -13.15 -0.80 23.94
N ILE A 290 -13.60 -0.05 22.92
CA ILE A 290 -12.95 1.21 22.51
C ILE A 290 -13.01 2.25 23.63
N ALA A 291 -14.15 2.38 24.31
CA ALA A 291 -14.31 3.31 25.41
C ALA A 291 -13.37 2.99 26.59
N ILE A 292 -13.28 1.73 26.98
CA ILE A 292 -12.35 1.27 28.03
C ILE A 292 -10.90 1.53 27.63
N LEU A 293 -10.52 1.19 26.38
CA LEU A 293 -9.18 1.41 25.86
C LEU A 293 -8.77 2.89 25.87
N THR A 294 -9.71 3.79 25.61
CA THR A 294 -9.45 5.22 25.47
C THR A 294 -9.79 6.05 26.70
N GLY A 295 -10.32 5.40 27.76
CA GLY A 295 -10.75 6.07 29.00
C GLY A 295 -11.95 6.98 28.82
N GLY A 296 -12.79 6.73 27.81
CA GLY A 296 -14.01 7.46 27.53
C GLY A 296 -15.27 6.71 27.93
N ALA A 297 -16.43 7.27 27.59
CA ALA A 297 -17.73 6.65 27.77
C ALA A 297 -18.46 6.45 26.44
N VAL A 298 -19.23 5.37 26.32
CA VAL A 298 -20.15 5.20 25.19
C VAL A 298 -21.38 6.07 25.43
N ILE A 299 -21.65 7.01 24.53
CA ILE A 299 -22.83 7.86 24.56
C ILE A 299 -23.98 7.07 23.94
N SER A 300 -24.83 6.49 24.80
CA SER A 300 -25.96 5.64 24.41
C SER A 300 -27.18 5.94 25.28
N GLU A 301 -28.39 5.94 24.70
CA GLU A 301 -29.63 6.10 25.43
C GLU A 301 -29.87 4.97 26.43
N GLU A 302 -29.46 3.76 26.09
CA GLU A 302 -29.56 2.60 27.00
C GLU A 302 -28.71 2.78 28.25
N LEU A 303 -27.60 3.51 28.16
CA LEU A 303 -26.74 3.86 29.30
C LEU A 303 -27.15 5.17 29.97
N GLY A 304 -28.23 5.83 29.50
CA GLY A 304 -28.75 7.07 30.07
C GLY A 304 -28.04 8.34 29.59
N TYR A 305 -27.22 8.26 28.53
CA TYR A 305 -26.52 9.40 27.97
C TYR A 305 -27.17 9.90 26.68
N ASP A 306 -27.27 11.22 26.52
CA ASP A 306 -27.72 11.87 25.29
C ASP A 306 -26.58 12.67 24.67
N LEU A 307 -26.48 12.64 23.33
CA LEU A 307 -25.47 13.39 22.55
C LEU A 307 -25.50 14.89 22.83
N LYS A 308 -26.70 15.47 23.08
CA LYS A 308 -26.86 16.89 23.38
C LYS A 308 -26.28 17.30 24.74
N SER A 309 -26.20 16.37 25.67
CA SER A 309 -25.63 16.56 27.01
C SER A 309 -24.22 16.04 27.16
N ALA A 310 -23.62 15.55 26.08
CA ALA A 310 -22.24 15.04 26.07
C ALA A 310 -21.24 16.16 26.38
N THR A 311 -20.29 15.87 27.26
CA THR A 311 -19.23 16.78 27.69
C THR A 311 -17.87 16.25 27.30
N VAL A 312 -16.86 17.10 27.29
CA VAL A 312 -15.49 16.71 26.93
C VAL A 312 -14.92 15.63 27.86
N ASP A 313 -15.36 15.58 29.11
CA ASP A 313 -14.90 14.57 30.10
C ASP A 313 -15.40 13.15 29.78
N MET A 314 -16.43 13.02 28.94
CA MET A 314 -16.94 11.74 28.45
C MET A 314 -16.18 11.23 27.24
N LEU A 315 -15.35 12.09 26.61
CA LEU A 315 -14.59 11.71 25.43
C LEU A 315 -13.42 10.81 25.79
N GLY A 316 -13.23 9.76 24.98
CA GLY A 316 -11.99 8.99 25.02
C GLY A 316 -10.81 9.83 24.54
N ARG A 317 -9.59 9.37 24.87
CA ARG A 317 -8.34 10.01 24.47
C ARG A 317 -7.37 8.96 23.94
N ALA A 318 -6.62 9.33 22.91
CA ALA A 318 -5.53 8.51 22.41
C ALA A 318 -4.39 9.41 21.93
N ARG A 319 -3.15 8.92 22.05
CA ARG A 319 -1.98 9.64 21.55
C ARG A 319 -2.08 9.87 20.06
N GLN A 320 -2.51 8.85 19.29
CA GLN A 320 -2.73 8.97 17.86
C GLN A 320 -3.89 8.08 17.41
N VAL A 321 -4.65 8.54 16.43
CA VAL A 321 -5.62 7.71 15.70
C VAL A 321 -5.31 7.83 14.21
N LYS A 322 -5.08 6.68 13.56
CA LYS A 322 -4.90 6.57 12.10
C LYS A 322 -6.15 5.99 11.49
N VAL A 323 -6.72 6.69 10.52
CA VAL A 323 -7.94 6.26 9.83
C VAL A 323 -7.67 6.17 8.35
N GLY A 324 -7.67 4.96 7.83
CA GLY A 324 -7.57 4.67 6.41
C GLY A 324 -8.94 4.58 5.74
N LYS A 325 -8.96 4.06 4.53
CA LYS A 325 -10.20 3.85 3.76
C LYS A 325 -11.07 2.74 4.37
N GLU A 326 -10.47 1.70 4.92
CA GLU A 326 -11.16 0.48 5.36
C GLU A 326 -10.92 0.14 6.82
N ASN A 327 -9.95 0.78 7.49
CA ASN A 327 -9.57 0.48 8.85
C ASN A 327 -9.32 1.73 9.68
N THR A 328 -9.40 1.57 11.00
CA THR A 328 -9.03 2.57 12.01
C THR A 328 -8.14 1.92 13.05
N ILE A 329 -7.01 2.57 13.36
CA ILE A 329 -6.03 2.14 14.36
C ILE A 329 -6.00 3.20 15.46
N ILE A 330 -6.25 2.77 16.69
CA ILE A 330 -6.08 3.58 17.89
C ILE A 330 -4.75 3.19 18.52
N VAL A 331 -3.87 4.15 18.71
CA VAL A 331 -2.52 3.95 19.24
C VAL A 331 -2.41 4.66 20.57
N ASP A 332 -1.99 3.94 21.59
CA ASP A 332 -1.76 4.46 22.93
C ASP A 332 -2.99 5.17 23.49
N GLY A 333 -4.04 4.38 23.74
CA GLY A 333 -5.28 4.83 24.37
C GLY A 333 -5.03 5.19 25.83
N ALA A 334 -5.67 6.25 26.31
CA ALA A 334 -5.51 6.75 27.69
C ALA A 334 -6.40 6.02 28.71
N GLY A 335 -6.85 4.79 28.42
CA GLY A 335 -7.61 3.95 29.33
C GLY A 335 -6.79 3.47 30.53
N ASP A 336 -7.49 3.07 31.59
CA ASP A 336 -6.84 2.47 32.75
C ASP A 336 -6.44 1.01 32.43
N GLY A 337 -5.15 0.68 32.59
CA GLY A 337 -4.62 -0.66 32.30
C GLY A 337 -5.31 -1.78 33.10
N GLN A 338 -5.77 -1.49 34.34
CA GLN A 338 -6.54 -2.47 35.13
C GLN A 338 -7.92 -2.70 34.53
N ALA A 339 -8.61 -1.65 34.07
CA ALA A 339 -9.91 -1.78 33.43
C ALA A 339 -9.81 -2.57 32.11
N ILE A 340 -8.73 -2.38 31.34
CA ILE A 340 -8.45 -3.14 30.13
C ILE A 340 -8.20 -4.63 30.47
N ALA A 341 -7.38 -4.92 31.49
CA ALA A 341 -7.12 -6.28 31.94
C ALA A 341 -8.40 -6.98 32.44
N ASP A 342 -9.24 -6.30 33.19
CA ASP A 342 -10.53 -6.82 33.66
C ASP A 342 -11.46 -7.12 32.48
N ARG A 343 -11.48 -6.25 31.46
CA ARG A 343 -12.26 -6.46 30.23
C ARG A 343 -11.77 -7.66 29.44
N VAL A 344 -10.46 -7.83 29.30
CA VAL A 344 -9.84 -9.02 28.70
C VAL A 344 -10.26 -10.29 29.45
N ALA A 345 -10.25 -10.26 30.79
CA ALA A 345 -10.69 -11.40 31.60
C ALA A 345 -12.18 -11.72 31.38
N GLN A 346 -13.06 -10.72 31.30
CA GLN A 346 -14.48 -10.91 30.99
C GLN A 346 -14.68 -11.59 29.62
N ILE A 347 -13.95 -11.16 28.59
CA ILE A 347 -14.04 -11.78 27.25
C ILE A 347 -13.57 -13.24 27.29
N LYS A 348 -12.48 -13.56 28.01
CA LYS A 348 -12.01 -14.94 28.19
C LYS A 348 -13.06 -15.84 28.82
N VAL A 349 -13.71 -15.36 29.89
CA VAL A 349 -14.81 -16.09 30.55
C VAL A 349 -16.00 -16.29 29.58
N ALA A 350 -16.32 -15.27 28.76
CA ALA A 350 -17.37 -15.40 27.75
C ALA A 350 -17.03 -16.46 26.68
N ILE A 351 -15.78 -16.57 26.26
CA ILE A 351 -15.30 -17.59 25.33
C ILE A 351 -15.50 -19.01 25.91
N GLU A 352 -15.20 -19.20 27.20
CA GLU A 352 -15.35 -20.48 27.89
C GLU A 352 -16.82 -20.90 28.03
N ASN A 353 -17.71 -19.93 28.24
CA ASN A 353 -19.13 -20.18 28.49
C ASN A 353 -19.99 -20.28 27.23
N THR A 354 -19.50 -19.83 26.06
CA THR A 354 -20.27 -19.90 24.82
C THR A 354 -20.33 -21.31 24.24
N THR A 355 -21.51 -21.71 23.80
CA THR A 355 -21.77 -23.00 23.13
C THR A 355 -21.76 -22.88 21.61
N SER A 356 -21.77 -21.67 21.07
CA SER A 356 -21.77 -21.38 19.64
C SER A 356 -20.33 -21.23 19.14
N ASP A 357 -19.93 -22.04 18.19
CA ASP A 357 -18.59 -21.96 17.58
C ASP A 357 -18.38 -20.63 16.87
N PHE A 358 -19.42 -20.11 16.22
CA PHE A 358 -19.36 -18.80 15.57
C PHE A 358 -19.19 -17.64 16.58
N ASP A 359 -19.88 -17.69 17.71
CA ASP A 359 -19.72 -16.66 18.74
C ASP A 359 -18.37 -16.80 19.44
N ARG A 360 -17.88 -18.02 19.62
CA ARG A 360 -16.53 -18.28 20.14
C ARG A 360 -15.47 -17.66 19.24
N GLU A 361 -15.55 -17.88 17.92
CA GLU A 361 -14.63 -17.26 16.95
C GLU A 361 -14.65 -15.74 17.04
N LYS A 362 -15.82 -15.13 17.11
CA LYS A 362 -15.95 -13.66 17.19
C LYS A 362 -15.49 -13.07 18.53
N LEU A 363 -15.65 -13.80 19.62
CA LEU A 363 -15.08 -13.41 20.91
C LEU A 363 -13.56 -13.53 20.93
N GLN A 364 -13.00 -14.57 20.27
CA GLN A 364 -11.56 -14.73 20.12
C GLN A 364 -10.95 -13.60 19.27
N GLU A 365 -11.60 -13.24 18.15
CA GLU A 365 -11.19 -12.09 17.33
C GLU A 365 -11.17 -10.79 18.16
N ARG A 366 -12.21 -10.56 18.94
CA ARG A 366 -12.32 -9.37 19.79
C ARG A 366 -11.26 -9.37 20.91
N LEU A 367 -11.02 -10.52 21.53
CA LEU A 367 -9.95 -10.70 22.51
C LEU A 367 -8.58 -10.37 21.92
N ALA A 368 -8.29 -10.89 20.73
CA ALA A 368 -7.03 -10.64 20.04
C ALA A 368 -6.83 -9.15 19.71
N LYS A 369 -7.89 -8.45 19.28
CA LYS A 369 -7.85 -7.00 19.00
C LYS A 369 -7.58 -6.16 20.25
N LEU A 370 -8.14 -6.53 21.40
CA LEU A 370 -7.98 -5.76 22.65
C LEU A 370 -6.67 -6.10 23.39
N SER A 371 -6.24 -7.36 23.36
CA SER A 371 -5.06 -7.84 24.09
C SER A 371 -3.76 -7.79 23.27
N GLY A 372 -3.85 -7.62 21.95
CA GLY A 372 -2.70 -7.69 21.04
C GLY A 372 -1.78 -6.47 21.11
N GLY A 373 -2.26 -5.34 21.59
CA GLY A 373 -1.52 -4.08 21.57
C GLY A 373 -1.23 -3.58 20.14
N VAL A 374 -0.47 -2.50 20.07
CA VAL A 374 0.07 -1.94 18.81
C VAL A 374 1.58 -1.81 18.96
N ALA A 375 2.34 -2.47 18.09
CA ALA A 375 3.77 -2.19 18.00
C ALA A 375 3.99 -0.91 17.19
N VAL A 376 4.75 0.01 17.73
CA VAL A 376 5.09 1.29 17.10
C VAL A 376 6.56 1.28 16.77
N ILE A 377 6.90 1.32 15.49
CA ILE A 377 8.29 1.50 15.04
C ILE A 377 8.54 3.00 14.95
N LYS A 378 9.39 3.51 15.82
CA LYS A 378 9.85 4.90 15.85
C LYS A 378 11.05 5.04 14.95
N VAL A 379 10.92 5.81 13.87
CA VAL A 379 11.99 6.00 12.88
C VAL A 379 12.76 7.27 13.20
N GLY A 380 14.06 7.11 13.51
CA GLY A 380 14.97 8.21 13.76
C GLY A 380 16.03 8.33 12.67
N ALA A 381 16.43 9.57 12.38
CA ALA A 381 17.52 9.88 11.47
C ALA A 381 18.12 11.26 11.79
N ALA A 382 19.30 11.56 11.24
CA ALA A 382 19.98 12.83 11.46
C ALA A 382 19.32 13.99 10.67
N THR A 383 18.67 13.69 9.55
CA THR A 383 18.01 14.67 8.67
C THR A 383 16.58 14.25 8.34
N GLU A 384 15.73 15.23 8.04
CA GLU A 384 14.33 14.98 7.63
C GLU A 384 14.23 14.15 6.33
N THR A 385 15.15 14.39 5.39
CA THR A 385 15.19 13.64 4.12
C THR A 385 15.51 12.16 4.36
N GLU A 386 16.53 11.86 5.20
CA GLU A 386 16.89 10.50 5.58
C GLU A 386 15.75 9.81 6.36
N MET A 387 15.11 10.53 7.26
CA MET A 387 14.01 10.02 8.07
C MET A 387 12.81 9.60 7.18
N LYS A 388 12.45 10.45 6.21
CA LYS A 388 11.36 10.15 5.26
C LYS A 388 11.69 8.93 4.40
N GLU A 389 12.91 8.84 3.87
CA GLU A 389 13.37 7.70 3.08
C GLU A 389 13.33 6.40 3.91
N LYS A 390 13.88 6.43 5.12
CA LYS A 390 13.92 5.28 6.02
C LYS A 390 12.51 4.84 6.44
N LYS A 391 11.59 5.79 6.65
CA LYS A 391 10.20 5.51 6.97
C LYS A 391 9.48 4.79 5.83
N LEU A 392 9.62 5.26 4.59
CA LEU A 392 9.04 4.59 3.42
C LEU A 392 9.56 3.15 3.29
N ARG A 393 10.86 2.96 3.44
CA ARG A 393 11.51 1.65 3.38
C ARG A 393 11.01 0.67 4.46
N ILE A 394 10.78 1.14 5.68
CA ILE A 394 10.20 0.35 6.76
C ILE A 394 8.72 0.02 6.47
N GLU A 395 7.96 0.97 5.92
CA GLU A 395 6.56 0.73 5.53
C GLU A 395 6.45 -0.35 4.46
N ASP A 396 7.30 -0.32 3.43
CA ASP A 396 7.37 -1.35 2.37
C ASP A 396 7.74 -2.72 2.96
N ALA A 397 8.76 -2.77 3.83
CA ALA A 397 9.19 -4.00 4.47
C ALA A 397 8.10 -4.62 5.36
N LEU A 398 7.32 -3.80 6.07
CA LEU A 398 6.17 -4.25 6.84
C LEU A 398 5.06 -4.82 5.94
N ALA A 399 4.80 -4.17 4.81
CA ALA A 399 3.81 -4.65 3.85
C ALA A 399 4.25 -5.97 3.21
N ALA A 400 5.53 -6.08 2.81
CA ALA A 400 6.12 -7.31 2.29
C ALA A 400 6.03 -8.45 3.31
N THR A 401 6.32 -8.19 4.58
CA THR A 401 6.24 -9.20 5.65
C THR A 401 4.81 -9.71 5.86
N ARG A 402 3.82 -8.81 5.84
CA ARG A 402 2.40 -9.20 5.91
C ARG A 402 2.01 -10.05 4.70
N ALA A 403 2.44 -9.66 3.50
CA ALA A 403 2.18 -10.41 2.28
C ALA A 403 2.81 -11.82 2.31
N ALA A 404 4.00 -11.97 2.95
CA ALA A 404 4.66 -13.25 3.16
C ALA A 404 3.89 -14.14 4.14
N VAL A 405 3.39 -13.59 5.23
CA VAL A 405 2.56 -14.34 6.20
C VAL A 405 1.25 -14.81 5.56
N GLU A 406 0.65 -14.00 4.67
CA GLU A 406 -0.62 -14.34 4.02
C GLU A 406 -0.51 -15.46 2.97
N GLU A 407 0.51 -15.43 2.10
CA GLU A 407 0.60 -16.35 0.95
C GLU A 407 1.91 -17.13 0.87
N GLY A 408 2.77 -17.01 1.87
CA GLY A 408 4.07 -17.69 1.90
C GLY A 408 5.15 -16.94 1.13
N ILE A 409 6.30 -17.59 1.07
CA ILE A 409 7.55 -17.08 0.50
C ILE A 409 8.04 -17.93 -0.67
N VAL A 410 8.74 -17.32 -1.59
CA VAL A 410 9.38 -17.93 -2.76
C VAL A 410 10.83 -17.51 -2.85
N ALA A 411 11.63 -18.16 -3.69
CA ALA A 411 12.99 -17.74 -3.97
C ALA A 411 13.01 -16.32 -4.57
N GLY A 412 13.76 -15.42 -3.95
CA GLY A 412 13.84 -14.01 -4.34
C GLY A 412 14.76 -13.75 -5.54
N GLY A 413 15.11 -12.48 -5.76
CA GLY A 413 16.03 -12.08 -6.81
C GLY A 413 15.57 -12.39 -8.25
N GLY A 414 14.26 -12.55 -8.46
CA GLY A 414 13.68 -12.92 -9.76
C GLY A 414 13.70 -14.43 -10.06
N VAL A 415 14.23 -15.25 -9.15
CA VAL A 415 14.34 -16.72 -9.36
C VAL A 415 12.96 -17.39 -9.43
N ALA A 416 11.99 -16.96 -8.59
CA ALA A 416 10.64 -17.53 -8.63
C ALA A 416 9.96 -17.36 -9.99
N LEU A 417 10.22 -16.26 -10.70
CA LEU A 417 9.72 -16.03 -12.05
C LEU A 417 10.41 -16.95 -13.07
N LEU A 418 11.73 -17.19 -12.93
CA LEU A 418 12.43 -18.16 -13.77
C LEU A 418 11.91 -19.59 -13.54
N GLN A 419 11.60 -19.96 -12.30
CA GLN A 419 11.03 -21.26 -11.96
C GLN A 419 9.62 -21.48 -12.54
N ALA A 420 8.90 -20.41 -12.90
CA ALA A 420 7.61 -20.49 -13.57
C ALA A 420 7.73 -20.74 -15.11
N ILE A 421 8.93 -20.61 -15.71
CA ILE A 421 9.15 -20.77 -17.15
C ILE A 421 8.65 -22.13 -17.68
N PRO A 422 8.92 -23.28 -17.05
CA PRO A 422 8.44 -24.57 -17.57
C PRO A 422 6.91 -24.66 -17.68
N ALA A 423 6.17 -24.03 -16.76
CA ALA A 423 4.72 -23.97 -16.85
C ALA A 423 4.24 -23.13 -18.04
N VAL A 424 4.93 -22.03 -18.36
CA VAL A 424 4.65 -21.20 -19.53
C VAL A 424 5.04 -21.91 -20.83
N GLU A 425 6.15 -22.66 -20.87
CA GLU A 425 6.55 -23.48 -22.00
C GLU A 425 5.51 -24.56 -22.35
N ALA A 426 4.89 -25.16 -21.33
CA ALA A 426 3.78 -26.10 -21.55
C ALA A 426 2.58 -25.41 -22.21
N VAL A 427 2.27 -24.16 -21.84
CA VAL A 427 1.23 -23.36 -22.50
C VAL A 427 1.60 -23.04 -23.94
N ILE A 428 2.87 -22.65 -24.20
CA ILE A 428 3.37 -22.37 -25.55
C ILE A 428 3.26 -23.60 -26.46
N ALA A 429 3.53 -24.80 -25.92
CA ALA A 429 3.40 -26.05 -26.67
C ALA A 429 1.94 -26.42 -26.99
N ALA A 430 0.99 -25.95 -26.18
CA ALA A 430 -0.44 -26.20 -26.34
C ALA A 430 -1.18 -25.14 -27.18
N CYS A 431 -0.51 -24.03 -27.52
CA CYS A 431 -1.08 -22.92 -28.29
C CYS A 431 -0.53 -22.85 -29.70
N ASP A 432 -1.33 -22.30 -30.64
CA ASP A 432 -0.95 -22.09 -32.04
C ASP A 432 -1.07 -20.61 -32.45
N GLY A 433 -0.37 -20.23 -33.55
CA GLY A 433 -0.46 -18.90 -34.17
C GLY A 433 -0.16 -17.75 -33.19
N ASP A 434 -0.97 -16.70 -33.22
CA ASP A 434 -0.77 -15.50 -32.41
C ASP A 434 -1.01 -15.73 -30.92
N GLU A 435 -1.75 -16.78 -30.54
CA GLU A 435 -1.88 -17.17 -29.13
C GLU A 435 -0.56 -17.70 -28.56
N LYS A 436 0.15 -18.51 -29.37
CA LYS A 436 1.50 -18.96 -29.03
C LYS A 436 2.48 -17.79 -28.89
N THR A 437 2.36 -16.81 -29.80
CA THR A 437 3.13 -15.56 -29.72
C THR A 437 2.87 -14.82 -28.40
N GLY A 438 1.61 -14.72 -27.98
CA GLY A 438 1.25 -14.12 -26.70
C GLY A 438 1.87 -14.83 -25.49
N ALA A 439 1.88 -16.15 -25.48
CA ALA A 439 2.51 -16.92 -24.43
C ALA A 439 4.05 -16.76 -24.43
N ALA A 440 4.69 -16.69 -25.60
CA ALA A 440 6.13 -16.46 -25.75
C ALA A 440 6.57 -15.07 -25.23
N ILE A 441 5.72 -14.04 -25.37
CA ILE A 441 5.95 -12.72 -24.79
C ILE A 441 6.09 -12.82 -23.26
N VAL A 442 5.20 -13.58 -22.61
CA VAL A 442 5.26 -13.78 -21.15
C VAL A 442 6.56 -14.50 -20.76
N LEU A 443 6.95 -15.56 -21.48
CA LEU A 443 8.20 -16.28 -21.22
C LEU A 443 9.42 -15.34 -21.21
N ASN A 444 9.51 -14.44 -22.19
CA ASN A 444 10.59 -13.45 -22.25
C ASN A 444 10.48 -12.44 -21.10
N THR A 445 9.27 -12.08 -20.72
CA THR A 445 9.01 -11.13 -19.61
C THR A 445 9.45 -11.69 -18.26
N LEU A 446 9.28 -13.00 -18.01
CA LEU A 446 9.68 -13.63 -16.74
C LEU A 446 11.19 -13.52 -16.44
N LYS A 447 12.02 -13.32 -17.44
CA LYS A 447 13.48 -13.16 -17.31
C LYS A 447 13.88 -11.73 -16.94
N ALA A 448 12.99 -10.75 -17.14
CA ALA A 448 13.34 -9.34 -17.03
C ALA A 448 13.83 -8.92 -15.64
N PRO A 449 13.24 -9.36 -14.50
CA PRO A 449 13.71 -8.93 -13.19
C PRO A 449 15.15 -9.35 -12.90
N ILE A 450 15.53 -10.58 -13.16
CA ILE A 450 16.91 -11.03 -12.92
C ILE A 450 17.90 -10.33 -13.86
N TYR A 451 17.50 -10.05 -15.10
CA TYR A 451 18.33 -9.28 -16.04
C TYR A 451 18.57 -7.87 -15.48
N GLN A 452 17.51 -7.21 -14.99
CA GLN A 452 17.65 -5.84 -14.48
C GLN A 452 18.48 -5.79 -13.18
N ILE A 453 18.32 -6.77 -12.27
CA ILE A 453 19.14 -6.87 -11.06
C ILE A 453 20.61 -7.03 -11.42
N ALA A 454 20.92 -7.90 -12.39
CA ALA A 454 22.28 -8.11 -12.87
C ALA A 454 22.84 -6.86 -13.57
N ASP A 455 22.06 -6.22 -14.46
CA ASP A 455 22.44 -4.98 -15.15
C ASP A 455 22.77 -3.86 -14.16
N ASN A 456 21.96 -3.69 -13.10
CA ASN A 456 22.20 -2.70 -12.06
C ASN A 456 23.47 -3.03 -11.24
N ALA A 457 23.87 -4.30 -11.20
CA ALA A 457 25.13 -4.77 -10.61
C ALA A 457 26.33 -4.69 -11.58
N GLY A 458 26.10 -4.32 -12.84
CA GLY A 458 27.16 -4.26 -13.86
C GLY A 458 27.55 -5.62 -14.43
N ILE A 459 26.65 -6.61 -14.41
CA ILE A 459 26.87 -7.99 -14.82
C ILE A 459 25.86 -8.36 -15.92
N GLU A 460 26.28 -9.24 -16.87
CA GLU A 460 25.43 -9.70 -17.95
C GLU A 460 24.31 -10.64 -17.43
N GLY A 461 23.07 -10.16 -17.42
CA GLY A 461 21.92 -10.88 -16.87
C GLY A 461 21.56 -12.16 -17.62
N ALA A 462 21.81 -12.21 -18.93
CA ALA A 462 21.53 -13.41 -19.74
C ALA A 462 22.38 -14.60 -19.28
N VAL A 463 23.66 -14.36 -18.94
CA VAL A 463 24.58 -15.40 -18.45
C VAL A 463 24.12 -15.91 -17.07
N ILE A 464 23.64 -15.02 -16.20
CA ILE A 464 23.14 -15.39 -14.88
C ILE A 464 21.89 -16.27 -15.01
N ALA A 465 20.91 -15.84 -15.80
CA ALA A 465 19.68 -16.59 -16.00
C ALA A 465 19.92 -17.96 -16.65
N ASP A 466 20.80 -18.05 -17.63
CA ASP A 466 21.15 -19.32 -18.27
C ASP A 466 21.77 -20.31 -17.26
N LYS A 467 22.70 -19.87 -16.43
CA LYS A 467 23.28 -20.69 -15.36
C LYS A 467 22.25 -21.18 -14.34
N ILE A 468 21.27 -20.34 -13.99
CA ILE A 468 20.21 -20.73 -13.07
C ILE A 468 19.28 -21.75 -13.71
N LEU A 469 18.85 -21.52 -14.96
CA LEU A 469 17.94 -22.41 -15.68
C LEU A 469 18.56 -23.77 -16.02
N THR A 470 19.89 -23.82 -16.23
CA THR A 470 20.61 -25.07 -16.54
C THR A 470 21.04 -25.82 -15.28
N ALA A 471 21.00 -25.19 -14.11
CA ALA A 471 21.33 -25.85 -12.85
C ALA A 471 20.20 -26.77 -12.42
N ASP A 472 20.50 -28.06 -12.23
CA ASP A 472 19.54 -29.04 -11.68
C ASP A 472 19.46 -28.93 -10.15
N LYS A 473 19.17 -27.72 -9.66
CA LYS A 473 19.07 -27.40 -8.21
C LYS A 473 17.85 -26.54 -7.96
N LYS A 474 17.00 -26.98 -7.03
CA LYS A 474 15.87 -26.19 -6.55
C LYS A 474 16.39 -24.94 -5.80
N ASN A 475 15.72 -23.81 -5.99
CA ASN A 475 16.02 -22.54 -5.32
C ASN A 475 17.43 -21.96 -5.59
N TYR A 476 18.15 -22.49 -6.57
CA TYR A 476 19.44 -21.97 -6.97
C TYR A 476 19.29 -20.61 -7.66
N GLY A 477 20.04 -19.63 -7.19
CA GLY A 477 19.98 -18.26 -7.68
C GLY A 477 21.31 -17.54 -7.58
N TYR A 478 21.30 -16.27 -7.90
CA TYR A 478 22.47 -15.41 -7.88
C TYR A 478 22.27 -14.27 -6.88
N ASP A 479 23.13 -14.21 -5.87
CA ASP A 479 23.24 -13.09 -4.98
C ASP A 479 24.07 -11.98 -5.64
N ALA A 480 23.39 -10.93 -6.07
CA ALA A 480 24.02 -9.79 -6.74
C ALA A 480 24.81 -8.88 -5.77
N TYR A 481 24.62 -9.03 -4.45
CA TYR A 481 25.38 -8.30 -3.44
C TYR A 481 26.79 -8.89 -3.26
N THR A 482 26.85 -10.22 -3.04
CA THR A 482 28.12 -10.96 -2.85
C THR A 482 28.72 -11.47 -4.16
N GLU A 483 28.00 -11.35 -5.28
CA GLU A 483 28.39 -11.82 -6.62
C GLU A 483 28.62 -13.34 -6.68
N THR A 484 27.83 -14.11 -5.91
CA THR A 484 27.94 -15.58 -5.81
C THR A 484 26.63 -16.28 -6.14
N PHE A 485 26.73 -17.54 -6.58
CA PHE A 485 25.56 -18.40 -6.75
C PHE A 485 25.30 -19.17 -5.46
N VAL A 486 24.06 -19.08 -4.96
CA VAL A 486 23.65 -19.63 -3.66
C VAL A 486 22.30 -20.33 -3.75
N ASP A 487 21.94 -21.11 -2.72
CA ASP A 487 20.53 -21.42 -2.46
C ASP A 487 19.87 -20.19 -1.86
N MET A 488 18.83 -19.69 -2.51
CA MET A 488 18.17 -18.41 -2.15
C MET A 488 17.49 -18.48 -0.79
N PHE A 489 16.94 -19.65 -0.40
CA PHE A 489 16.33 -19.82 0.91
C PHE A 489 17.37 -19.88 2.04
N GLU A 490 18.47 -20.64 1.82
CA GLU A 490 19.55 -20.70 2.79
C GLU A 490 20.27 -19.36 2.97
N ALA A 491 20.36 -18.57 1.89
CA ALA A 491 20.94 -17.23 1.92
C ALA A 491 19.97 -16.14 2.44
N GLY A 492 18.73 -16.49 2.75
CA GLY A 492 17.72 -15.53 3.20
C GLY A 492 17.23 -14.56 2.11
N ILE A 493 17.50 -14.85 0.83
CA ILE A 493 17.05 -14.03 -0.30
C ILE A 493 15.70 -14.57 -0.78
N ILE A 494 14.65 -14.10 -0.13
CA ILE A 494 13.28 -14.59 -0.31
C ILE A 494 12.30 -13.43 -0.55
N ASP A 495 11.33 -13.67 -1.43
CA ASP A 495 10.27 -12.72 -1.76
C ASP A 495 8.90 -13.26 -1.32
N PRO A 496 7.93 -12.40 -0.95
CA PRO A 496 6.56 -12.84 -0.74
C PRO A 496 5.93 -13.33 -2.04
N ALA A 497 5.29 -14.50 -2.02
CA ALA A 497 4.60 -15.05 -3.18
C ALA A 497 3.49 -14.11 -3.70
N LYS A 498 2.77 -13.45 -2.78
CA LYS A 498 1.73 -12.46 -3.09
C LYS A 498 2.27 -11.28 -3.88
N VAL A 499 3.45 -10.76 -3.52
CA VAL A 499 4.12 -9.65 -4.21
C VAL A 499 4.48 -10.07 -5.64
N THR A 500 5.19 -11.19 -5.79
CA THR A 500 5.68 -11.67 -7.10
C THR A 500 4.53 -11.96 -8.08
N ARG A 501 3.47 -12.65 -7.62
CA ARG A 501 2.31 -12.96 -8.50
C ARG A 501 1.48 -11.73 -8.84
N SER A 502 1.27 -10.82 -7.87
CA SER A 502 0.48 -9.59 -8.09
C SER A 502 1.17 -8.66 -9.07
N ALA A 503 2.51 -8.54 -8.98
CA ALA A 503 3.30 -7.78 -9.93
C ALA A 503 3.10 -8.29 -11.37
N LEU A 504 3.15 -9.60 -11.58
CA LEU A 504 2.95 -10.21 -12.91
C LEU A 504 1.50 -10.03 -13.41
N GLN A 505 0.51 -10.21 -12.55
CA GLN A 505 -0.91 -10.06 -12.90
C GLN A 505 -1.25 -8.62 -13.28
N ASN A 506 -0.83 -7.64 -12.48
CA ASN A 506 -1.10 -6.23 -12.74
C ASN A 506 -0.37 -5.74 -14.00
N ALA A 507 0.90 -6.15 -14.18
CA ALA A 507 1.66 -5.87 -15.39
C ALA A 507 0.95 -6.39 -16.66
N SER A 508 0.50 -7.64 -16.64
CA SER A 508 -0.18 -8.27 -17.78
C SER A 508 -1.54 -7.64 -18.10
N SER A 509 -2.26 -7.20 -17.07
CA SER A 509 -3.56 -6.53 -17.22
C SER A 509 -3.39 -5.25 -18.05
N VAL A 510 -2.51 -4.35 -17.62
CA VAL A 510 -2.28 -3.09 -18.31
C VAL A 510 -1.58 -3.30 -19.66
N ALA A 511 -0.58 -4.19 -19.73
CA ALA A 511 0.07 -4.51 -21.00
C ALA A 511 -0.94 -4.98 -22.05
N SER A 512 -1.87 -5.86 -21.67
CA SER A 512 -2.93 -6.33 -22.56
C SER A 512 -3.85 -5.21 -23.05
N MET A 513 -4.11 -4.19 -22.24
CA MET A 513 -4.88 -3.00 -22.63
C MET A 513 -4.11 -2.15 -23.64
N VAL A 514 -2.84 -1.85 -23.36
CA VAL A 514 -1.97 -1.10 -24.27
C VAL A 514 -1.83 -1.78 -25.63
N LEU A 515 -1.61 -3.10 -25.63
CA LEU A 515 -1.44 -3.88 -26.86
C LEU A 515 -2.70 -3.94 -27.75
N THR A 516 -3.90 -3.78 -27.17
CA THR A 516 -5.17 -3.75 -27.90
C THR A 516 -5.62 -2.33 -28.25
N THR A 517 -4.85 -1.30 -27.90
CA THR A 517 -5.17 0.10 -28.21
C THR A 517 -4.69 0.47 -29.61
N GLU A 518 -5.56 1.15 -30.39
CA GLU A 518 -5.30 1.56 -31.77
C GLU A 518 -5.38 3.07 -31.96
N SER A 519 -6.03 3.80 -31.06
CA SER A 519 -6.16 5.26 -31.16
C SER A 519 -6.05 5.92 -29.80
N LEU A 520 -5.48 7.14 -29.77
CA LEU A 520 -5.38 7.99 -28.59
C LEU A 520 -6.10 9.30 -28.84
N VAL A 521 -6.80 9.78 -27.82
CA VAL A 521 -7.58 11.03 -27.87
C VAL A 521 -7.13 11.92 -26.71
N ALA A 522 -6.54 13.06 -27.01
CA ALA A 522 -6.08 14.05 -26.02
C ALA A 522 -6.80 15.37 -26.16
N ASP A 523 -6.85 16.15 -25.10
CA ASP A 523 -7.26 17.56 -25.16
C ASP A 523 -6.15 18.40 -25.78
N ILE A 524 -6.54 19.33 -26.66
CA ILE A 524 -5.59 20.35 -27.18
C ILE A 524 -5.36 21.34 -26.03
N LYS A 525 -4.10 21.48 -25.59
CA LYS A 525 -3.72 22.52 -24.62
C LYS A 525 -3.98 23.88 -25.25
N GLU A 526 -4.92 24.65 -24.71
CA GLU A 526 -5.07 26.05 -25.10
C GLU A 526 -3.81 26.81 -24.66
N PRO A 527 -3.23 27.68 -25.54
CA PRO A 527 -2.15 28.52 -25.12
C PRO A 527 -2.62 29.38 -23.95
N ALA A 528 -1.81 29.47 -22.89
CA ALA A 528 -2.13 30.29 -21.73
C ALA A 528 -2.54 31.69 -22.21
N ALA A 529 -3.72 32.16 -21.80
CA ALA A 529 -4.15 33.50 -22.10
C ALA A 529 -3.04 34.47 -21.65
N PRO A 530 -2.62 35.46 -22.50
CA PRO A 530 -1.60 36.41 -22.09
C PRO A 530 -2.04 37.06 -20.78
N ALA A 531 -1.13 37.12 -19.81
CA ALA A 531 -1.40 37.79 -18.55
C ALA A 531 -1.97 39.18 -18.83
N PRO A 532 -3.05 39.60 -18.13
CA PRO A 532 -3.58 40.96 -18.36
C PRO A 532 -2.44 41.96 -18.19
N ALA A 533 -2.22 42.76 -19.22
CA ALA A 533 -1.22 43.81 -19.19
C ALA A 533 -1.50 44.66 -17.94
N ASP A 534 -0.50 44.79 -17.09
CA ASP A 534 -0.54 45.65 -15.92
C ASP A 534 -1.01 47.04 -16.39
N PRO A 535 -2.12 47.61 -15.87
CA PRO A 535 -2.52 48.95 -16.24
C PRO A 535 -1.42 49.88 -15.74
N GLY A 536 -0.53 50.23 -16.67
CA GLY A 536 0.63 51.07 -16.43
C GLY A 536 0.24 52.29 -15.60
N MET A 537 1.00 52.54 -14.55
CA MET A 537 1.04 53.83 -13.86
C MET A 537 1.25 54.92 -14.90
N GLY A 538 0.13 55.48 -15.40
CA GLY A 538 0.12 56.72 -16.15
C GLY A 538 0.70 57.80 -15.26
N GLY A 539 1.84 58.33 -15.65
CA GLY A 539 2.57 59.36 -14.94
C GLY A 539 1.71 60.58 -14.62
N MET A 540 1.81 61.01 -13.40
CA MET A 540 1.55 62.37 -13.00
C MET A 540 2.79 63.25 -13.35
N TYR A 541 2.62 64.14 -14.25
CA TYR A 541 3.32 65.45 -14.26
C TYR A 541 2.38 66.51 -13.74
#